data_f234f86bba363e621d9bdf90bed987cc
#
_entry.id   f234f86bba363e621d9bdf90bed987cc
#
_cell.length_a   1.000
_cell.length_b   1.000
_cell.length_c   1.000
_cell.angle_alpha   90.00
_cell.angle_beta   90.00
_cell.angle_gamma   90.00
#
_symmetry.space_group_name_H-M   'P 1'
#
loop_
_entity.id
_entity.type
_entity.pdbx_description
1 polymer ?
#
loop_
_entity_poly.entity_id
_entity_poly.type
_entity_poly.pdbx_seq_one_letter_code
_entity_poly.pdbx_strand_id
1 'polypeptide(L)'
;MNSKSKLLGLSALLLLLSMAPDSRFSTILSNFHNAKANYILVAAHRSGHNGHPENSLSALKHAIEIGVDVAELDVKVTKDSVVVLMHDGKIDRTTNGKGNPENYTLAELKKFKLKMPDGTLTDETIPTFEDFLNLAKDKIMVDIDIKTSHLKPVVDAVKRTKTQGQVFYFDNDYDALKKVRSLDMSSMFMPRAYNYRMADSAMKIFSPKVIHIDESFYNPELTKLIRGKNSRIWINALGEPDDLIRKGEIGKAIAQLLKYQANIIQTDEPEKVLEYLRSKGLHK
;
A
#
# COMPACT_ATOMS: atom_id res chain seq x y z
N MET A 1 73.49 3.70 22.51
CA MET A 1 72.76 4.27 21.38
C MET A 1 71.38 3.56 21.31
N ASN A 2 70.35 4.25 21.76
CA ASN A 2 68.99 3.68 21.90
C ASN A 2 68.17 4.01 20.63
N SER A 3 67.78 2.97 19.91
CA SER A 3 66.77 3.08 18.84
C SER A 3 65.41 2.70 19.37
N LYS A 4 64.51 3.68 19.54
CA LYS A 4 63.10 3.47 19.87
C LYS A 4 62.30 3.34 18.59
N SER A 5 61.87 2.16 18.27
CA SER A 5 60.84 1.94 17.21
C SER A 5 59.47 2.39 17.70
N LYS A 6 58.87 3.38 17.05
CA LYS A 6 57.50 3.78 17.25
C LYS A 6 56.58 2.91 16.39
N LEU A 7 55.78 2.08 17.02
CA LEU A 7 54.64 1.42 16.40
C LEU A 7 53.53 2.49 16.19
N LEU A 8 53.21 2.81 14.93
CA LEU A 8 52.00 3.52 14.58
C LEU A 8 50.82 2.52 14.50
N GLY A 9 49.95 2.59 15.47
CA GLY A 9 48.67 1.89 15.42
C GLY A 9 47.73 2.56 14.41
N LEU A 10 47.42 1.85 13.34
CA LEU A 10 46.43 2.27 12.33
C LEU A 10 45.04 1.89 12.86
N SER A 11 44.33 2.81 13.50
CA SER A 11 42.93 2.62 13.88
C SER A 11 42.05 2.68 12.64
N ALA A 12 41.60 1.54 12.11
CA ALA A 12 40.59 1.49 11.08
C ALA A 12 39.23 1.90 11.66
N LEU A 13 38.85 3.14 11.40
CA LEU A 13 37.50 3.65 11.70
C LEU A 13 36.51 3.04 10.69
N LEU A 14 35.79 1.97 11.08
CA LEU A 14 34.66 1.47 10.32
C LEU A 14 33.56 2.53 10.37
N LEU A 15 33.43 3.32 9.31
CA LEU A 15 32.24 4.12 9.07
C LEU A 15 31.08 3.15 8.74
N LEU A 16 30.25 2.87 9.74
CA LEU A 16 28.89 2.39 9.51
C LEU A 16 28.11 3.50 8.82
N LEU A 17 28.07 3.46 7.49
CA LEU A 17 27.09 4.24 6.72
C LEU A 17 25.71 3.71 7.09
N SER A 18 25.08 4.29 8.11
CA SER A 18 23.64 4.21 8.27
C SER A 18 23.05 4.88 7.03
N MET A 19 22.49 4.10 6.11
CA MET A 19 21.70 4.67 5.03
C MET A 19 20.57 5.47 5.69
N ALA A 20 20.67 6.80 5.63
CA ALA A 20 19.56 7.66 6.01
C ALA A 20 18.33 7.21 5.20
N PRO A 21 17.14 7.10 5.81
CA PRO A 21 15.94 6.79 5.07
C PRO A 21 15.81 7.78 3.91
N ASP A 22 15.38 7.31 2.75
CA ASP A 22 15.15 8.16 1.58
C ASP A 22 14.36 9.38 2.03
N SER A 23 14.85 10.58 1.72
CA SER A 23 14.23 11.84 2.10
C SER A 23 12.75 11.91 1.66
N ARG A 24 12.41 11.20 0.57
CA ARG A 24 11.06 11.06 0.07
C ARG A 24 10.20 10.18 0.99
N PHE A 25 10.68 9.01 1.41
CA PHE A 25 9.91 8.12 2.29
C PHE A 25 9.62 8.78 3.64
N SER A 26 10.56 9.51 4.21
CA SER A 26 10.32 10.30 5.42
C SER A 26 9.24 11.38 5.23
N THR A 27 9.19 11.98 4.04
CA THR A 27 8.13 12.93 3.67
C THR A 27 6.77 12.24 3.56
N ILE A 28 6.68 11.05 2.95
CA ILE A 28 5.45 10.24 2.88
C ILE A 28 4.95 9.92 4.30
N LEU A 29 5.81 9.38 5.16
CA LEU A 29 5.46 9.04 6.54
C LEU A 29 4.97 10.26 7.34
N SER A 30 5.69 11.38 7.23
CA SER A 30 5.30 12.63 7.91
C SER A 30 3.92 13.10 7.45
N ASN A 31 3.66 13.09 6.15
CA ASN A 31 2.35 13.46 5.61
C ASN A 31 1.28 12.45 6.01
N PHE A 32 1.54 11.15 5.94
CA PHE A 32 0.58 10.11 6.35
C PHE A 32 0.12 10.30 7.80
N HIS A 33 1.04 10.57 8.72
CA HIS A 33 0.72 10.78 10.13
C HIS A 33 0.14 12.16 10.45
N ASN A 34 0.29 13.15 9.56
CA ASN A 34 -0.30 14.48 9.71
C ASN A 34 -1.55 14.63 8.83
N ALA A 35 -2.70 14.16 9.32
CA ALA A 35 -3.95 14.27 8.59
C ALA A 35 -4.37 15.72 8.26
N LYS A 36 -3.82 16.73 8.93
CA LYS A 36 -4.11 18.15 8.69
C LYS A 36 -3.25 18.76 7.59
N ALA A 37 -2.20 18.08 7.13
CA ALA A 37 -1.36 18.59 6.05
C ALA A 37 -2.20 18.83 4.79
N ASN A 38 -1.90 19.94 4.11
CA ASN A 38 -2.44 20.19 2.77
C ASN A 38 -1.64 19.40 1.73
N TYR A 39 -1.75 18.08 1.82
CA TYR A 39 -1.04 17.13 0.97
C TYR A 39 -1.97 15.95 0.70
N ILE A 40 -2.22 15.69 -0.56
CA ILE A 40 -3.04 14.56 -1.01
C ILE A 40 -2.10 13.40 -1.32
N LEU A 41 -2.26 12.31 -0.58
CA LEU A 41 -1.54 11.07 -0.85
C LEU A 41 -2.19 10.34 -2.02
N VAL A 42 -1.37 9.74 -2.87
CA VAL A 42 -1.81 8.92 -3.99
C VAL A 42 -1.50 7.46 -3.70
N ALA A 43 -2.51 6.62 -3.80
CA ALA A 43 -2.41 5.18 -3.67
C ALA A 43 -2.63 4.50 -5.03
N ALA A 44 -1.68 3.67 -5.42
CA ALA A 44 -1.76 2.89 -6.64
C ALA A 44 -2.50 1.58 -6.37
N HIS A 45 -3.69 1.40 -6.95
CA HIS A 45 -4.49 0.19 -6.85
C HIS A 45 -3.75 -0.99 -7.47
N ARG A 46 -3.61 -2.10 -6.73
CA ARG A 46 -2.81 -3.29 -7.10
C ARG A 46 -1.41 -2.93 -7.57
N SER A 47 -0.82 -1.93 -6.91
CA SER A 47 0.51 -1.36 -7.17
C SER A 47 0.65 -0.56 -8.48
N GLY A 48 -0.47 -0.21 -9.14
CA GLY A 48 -0.43 0.55 -10.40
C GLY A 48 -0.10 -0.32 -11.61
N HIS A 49 -1.14 -0.86 -12.21
CA HIS A 49 -1.02 -1.88 -13.27
C HIS A 49 -1.09 -1.32 -14.70
N ASN A 50 -0.95 -0.01 -14.90
CA ASN A 50 -0.80 0.57 -16.23
C ASN A 50 0.55 0.19 -16.84
N GLY A 51 0.53 -0.70 -17.83
CA GLY A 51 1.74 -1.22 -18.46
C GLY A 51 2.49 -2.30 -17.65
N HIS A 52 1.90 -2.82 -16.58
CA HIS A 52 2.46 -3.89 -15.74
C HIS A 52 1.36 -4.87 -15.31
N PRO A 53 1.70 -6.12 -14.98
CA PRO A 53 0.74 -7.02 -14.32
C PRO A 53 0.33 -6.46 -12.95
N GLU A 54 -0.95 -6.55 -12.62
CA GLU A 54 -1.43 -6.18 -11.28
C GLU A 54 -0.76 -7.01 -10.19
N ASN A 55 -0.56 -6.44 -9.00
CA ASN A 55 0.04 -7.13 -7.86
C ASN A 55 1.42 -7.74 -8.18
N SER A 56 2.23 -7.10 -9.04
CA SER A 56 3.55 -7.57 -9.48
C SER A 56 4.68 -6.74 -8.90
N LEU A 57 5.91 -7.28 -8.96
CA LEU A 57 7.09 -6.53 -8.53
C LEU A 57 7.46 -5.42 -9.53
N SER A 58 7.16 -5.60 -10.81
CA SER A 58 7.39 -4.55 -11.81
C SER A 58 6.44 -3.37 -11.61
N ALA A 59 5.15 -3.63 -11.31
CA ALA A 59 4.19 -2.58 -10.95
C ALA A 59 4.66 -1.79 -9.72
N LEU A 60 5.10 -2.46 -8.66
CA LEU A 60 5.64 -1.79 -7.48
C LEU A 60 6.86 -0.93 -7.79
N LYS A 61 7.81 -1.43 -8.59
CA LYS A 61 9.00 -0.65 -9.01
C LYS A 61 8.58 0.62 -9.72
N HIS A 62 7.67 0.50 -10.68
CA HIS A 62 7.14 1.64 -11.42
C HIS A 62 6.45 2.64 -10.49
N ALA A 63 5.58 2.18 -9.58
CA ALA A 63 4.91 3.04 -8.59
C ALA A 63 5.91 3.84 -7.74
N ILE A 64 7.00 3.20 -7.29
CA ILE A 64 8.08 3.88 -6.56
C ILE A 64 8.78 4.93 -7.44
N GLU A 65 9.09 4.59 -8.69
CA GLU A 65 9.80 5.46 -9.65
C GLU A 65 9.01 6.73 -9.99
N ILE A 66 7.71 6.60 -10.27
CA ILE A 66 6.85 7.75 -10.59
C ILE A 66 6.47 8.59 -9.37
N GLY A 67 6.73 8.07 -8.18
CA GLY A 67 6.53 8.81 -6.95
C GLY A 67 5.17 8.62 -6.28
N VAL A 68 4.57 7.44 -6.35
CA VAL A 68 3.39 7.06 -5.56
C VAL A 68 3.71 7.00 -4.06
N ASP A 69 2.76 7.37 -3.21
CA ASP A 69 2.93 7.37 -1.76
C ASP A 69 2.57 6.03 -1.11
N VAL A 70 1.57 5.34 -1.65
CA VAL A 70 1.06 4.07 -1.12
C VAL A 70 0.88 3.07 -2.26
N ALA A 71 1.47 1.89 -2.15
CA ALA A 71 1.13 0.76 -2.99
C ALA A 71 0.05 -0.07 -2.27
N GLU A 72 -1.12 -0.20 -2.88
CA GLU A 72 -2.12 -1.13 -2.41
C GLU A 72 -1.90 -2.49 -3.06
N LEU A 73 -2.17 -3.57 -2.34
CA LEU A 73 -1.99 -4.95 -2.77
C LEU A 73 -2.98 -5.88 -2.07
N ASP A 74 -3.24 -7.02 -2.73
CA ASP A 74 -4.13 -8.06 -2.24
C ASP A 74 -3.33 -9.30 -1.80
N VAL A 75 -3.58 -9.81 -0.58
CA VAL A 75 -2.86 -10.97 -0.04
C VAL A 75 -3.72 -12.22 0.05
N LYS A 76 -3.17 -13.35 -0.38
CA LYS A 76 -3.68 -14.70 -0.16
C LYS A 76 -2.60 -15.61 0.41
N VAL A 77 -3.01 -16.76 0.95
CA VAL A 77 -2.10 -17.71 1.57
C VAL A 77 -2.17 -19.04 0.84
N THR A 78 -1.03 -19.53 0.37
CA THR A 78 -0.92 -20.80 -0.34
C THR A 78 -1.16 -22.00 0.58
N LYS A 79 -1.34 -23.20 -0.01
CA LYS A 79 -1.49 -24.46 0.72
C LYS A 79 -0.35 -24.77 1.69
N ASP A 80 0.87 -24.33 1.36
CA ASP A 80 2.08 -24.47 2.19
C ASP A 80 2.36 -23.23 3.05
N SER A 81 1.31 -22.40 3.30
CA SER A 81 1.33 -21.25 4.21
C SER A 81 2.27 -20.10 3.81
N VAL A 82 2.59 -19.96 2.54
CA VAL A 82 3.31 -18.80 2.01
C VAL A 82 2.31 -17.73 1.57
N VAL A 83 2.56 -16.47 1.96
CA VAL A 83 1.73 -15.33 1.53
C VAL A 83 2.16 -14.89 0.14
N VAL A 84 1.18 -14.79 -0.77
CA VAL A 84 1.36 -14.38 -2.18
C VAL A 84 0.40 -13.25 -2.53
N LEU A 85 0.69 -12.53 -3.61
CA LEU A 85 -0.15 -11.43 -4.08
C LEU A 85 -1.15 -11.92 -5.11
N MET A 86 -2.45 -11.80 -4.79
CA MET A 86 -3.53 -12.19 -5.68
C MET A 86 -4.87 -11.61 -5.18
N HIS A 87 -5.58 -10.91 -6.06
CA HIS A 87 -6.90 -10.38 -5.74
C HIS A 87 -7.98 -11.46 -5.80
N ASP A 88 -8.12 -12.13 -6.94
CA ASP A 88 -9.25 -13.01 -7.23
C ASP A 88 -9.20 -14.34 -6.45
N GLY A 89 -10.35 -14.97 -6.29
CA GLY A 89 -10.45 -16.35 -5.80
C GLY A 89 -9.85 -17.39 -6.74
N LYS A 90 -9.49 -17.00 -7.97
CA LYS A 90 -8.86 -17.86 -8.99
C LYS A 90 -7.75 -17.12 -9.71
N ILE A 91 -6.70 -17.82 -10.09
CA ILE A 91 -5.56 -17.26 -10.83
C ILE A 91 -5.83 -17.09 -12.35
N ASP A 92 -7.00 -17.46 -12.84
CA ASP A 92 -7.35 -17.59 -14.26
C ASP A 92 -7.23 -16.28 -15.04
N ARG A 93 -7.65 -15.16 -14.44
CA ARG A 93 -7.66 -13.85 -15.10
C ARG A 93 -6.25 -13.30 -15.28
N THR A 94 -5.45 -13.35 -14.24
CA THR A 94 -4.16 -12.66 -14.15
C THR A 94 -2.97 -13.55 -14.46
N THR A 95 -3.19 -14.87 -14.73
CA THR A 95 -2.11 -15.81 -15.06
C THR A 95 -2.52 -16.75 -16.19
N ASN A 96 -1.56 -17.54 -16.70
CA ASN A 96 -1.84 -18.66 -17.59
C ASN A 96 -2.26 -19.95 -16.86
N GLY A 97 -2.39 -19.92 -15.53
CA GLY A 97 -2.90 -21.00 -14.69
C GLY A 97 -4.42 -20.96 -14.52
N LYS A 98 -4.96 -21.88 -13.73
CA LYS A 98 -6.39 -21.94 -13.38
C LYS A 98 -6.57 -22.39 -11.93
N GLY A 99 -7.67 -21.99 -11.30
CA GLY A 99 -8.10 -22.46 -9.99
C GLY A 99 -7.71 -21.55 -8.82
N ASN A 100 -8.06 -21.97 -7.60
CA ASN A 100 -7.84 -21.19 -6.39
C ASN A 100 -6.35 -21.23 -5.99
N PRO A 101 -5.67 -20.07 -5.79
CA PRO A 101 -4.27 -20.03 -5.37
C PRO A 101 -4.01 -20.71 -4.03
N GLU A 102 -5.00 -20.77 -3.13
CA GLU A 102 -4.86 -21.40 -1.82
C GLU A 102 -4.80 -22.95 -1.88
N ASN A 103 -5.12 -23.54 -3.04
CA ASN A 103 -5.00 -24.98 -3.30
C ASN A 103 -3.61 -25.39 -3.82
N TYR A 104 -2.74 -24.44 -4.11
CA TYR A 104 -1.39 -24.65 -4.64
C TYR A 104 -0.33 -24.37 -3.58
N THR A 105 0.79 -25.07 -3.68
CA THR A 105 2.03 -24.65 -3.02
C THR A 105 2.65 -23.48 -3.76
N LEU A 106 3.56 -22.75 -3.12
CA LEU A 106 4.31 -21.69 -3.80
C LEU A 106 5.06 -22.22 -5.03
N ALA A 107 5.70 -23.39 -4.92
CA ALA A 107 6.45 -24.00 -6.01
C ALA A 107 5.58 -24.30 -7.24
N GLU A 108 4.31 -24.66 -7.02
CA GLU A 108 3.34 -24.87 -8.10
C GLU A 108 2.89 -23.53 -8.71
N LEU A 109 2.58 -22.49 -7.89
CA LEU A 109 2.20 -21.17 -8.37
C LEU A 109 3.29 -20.50 -9.19
N LYS A 110 4.56 -20.68 -8.84
CA LYS A 110 5.72 -20.14 -9.58
C LYS A 110 5.88 -20.69 -10.99
N LYS A 111 5.15 -21.74 -11.37
CA LYS A 111 5.12 -22.26 -12.75
C LYS A 111 4.22 -21.42 -13.67
N PHE A 112 3.30 -20.64 -13.10
CA PHE A 112 2.39 -19.80 -13.87
C PHE A 112 2.98 -18.40 -14.07
N LYS A 113 2.75 -17.87 -15.27
CA LYS A 113 3.19 -16.55 -15.70
C LYS A 113 2.07 -15.55 -15.54
N LEU A 114 2.40 -14.35 -15.08
CA LEU A 114 1.47 -13.23 -14.98
C LEU A 114 1.10 -12.69 -16.37
N LYS A 115 -0.11 -12.17 -16.48
CA LYS A 115 -0.62 -11.47 -17.65
C LYS A 115 -0.63 -9.96 -17.43
N MET A 116 -0.36 -9.24 -18.50
CA MET A 116 -0.65 -7.82 -18.63
C MET A 116 -2.18 -7.59 -18.64
N PRO A 117 -2.67 -6.36 -18.40
CA PRO A 117 -4.10 -6.04 -18.49
C PRO A 117 -4.75 -6.40 -19.85
N ASP A 118 -3.99 -6.38 -20.94
CA ASP A 118 -4.44 -6.78 -22.28
C ASP A 118 -4.42 -8.31 -22.52
N GLY A 119 -4.01 -9.10 -21.51
CA GLY A 119 -3.93 -10.56 -21.59
C GLY A 119 -2.59 -11.11 -22.09
N THR A 120 -1.65 -10.26 -22.50
CA THR A 120 -0.30 -10.68 -22.93
C THR A 120 0.45 -11.31 -21.76
N LEU A 121 1.06 -12.50 -22.01
CA LEU A 121 1.89 -13.16 -21.00
C LEU A 121 3.23 -12.45 -20.83
N THR A 122 3.68 -12.37 -19.58
CA THR A 122 4.99 -11.85 -19.21
C THR A 122 5.93 -12.98 -18.75
N ASP A 123 7.16 -12.65 -18.44
CA ASP A 123 8.09 -13.58 -17.77
C ASP A 123 7.95 -13.58 -16.25
N GLU A 124 7.16 -12.66 -15.69
CA GLU A 124 6.92 -12.57 -14.26
C GLU A 124 6.01 -13.71 -13.75
N THR A 125 6.17 -14.05 -12.49
CA THR A 125 5.34 -15.02 -11.77
C THR A 125 4.69 -14.36 -10.58
N ILE A 126 3.66 -14.98 -10.00
CA ILE A 126 3.03 -14.49 -8.77
C ILE A 126 4.11 -14.26 -7.70
N PRO A 127 4.29 -13.02 -7.21
CA PRO A 127 5.31 -12.72 -6.21
C PRO A 127 4.90 -13.21 -4.82
N THR A 128 5.89 -13.46 -3.96
CA THR A 128 5.62 -13.58 -2.54
C THR A 128 5.41 -12.19 -1.93
N PHE A 129 4.62 -12.14 -0.87
CA PHE A 129 4.42 -10.91 -0.13
C PHE A 129 5.72 -10.40 0.51
N GLU A 130 6.61 -11.31 0.95
CA GLU A 130 7.91 -10.93 1.49
C GLU A 130 8.82 -10.28 0.44
N ASP A 131 8.85 -10.80 -0.80
CA ASP A 131 9.61 -10.17 -1.90
C ASP A 131 9.10 -8.74 -2.14
N PHE A 132 7.78 -8.57 -2.13
CA PHE A 132 7.15 -7.27 -2.27
C PHE A 132 7.53 -6.31 -1.13
N LEU A 133 7.38 -6.74 0.13
CA LEU A 133 7.72 -5.93 1.30
C LEU A 133 9.19 -5.54 1.35
N ASN A 134 10.10 -6.45 0.98
CA ASN A 134 11.52 -6.16 0.90
C ASN A 134 11.84 -5.10 -0.17
N LEU A 135 11.14 -5.15 -1.31
CA LEU A 135 11.29 -4.15 -2.37
C LEU A 135 10.71 -2.78 -1.95
N ALA A 136 9.56 -2.77 -1.26
CA ALA A 136 8.86 -1.58 -0.77
C ALA A 136 9.57 -0.89 0.40
N LYS A 137 10.41 -1.64 1.14
CA LYS A 137 10.99 -1.20 2.40
C LYS A 137 11.72 0.14 2.27
N ASP A 138 11.35 1.07 3.16
CA ASP A 138 11.89 2.44 3.27
C ASP A 138 11.74 3.29 1.98
N LYS A 139 10.78 2.94 1.09
CA LYS A 139 10.53 3.63 -0.18
C LYS A 139 9.10 4.10 -0.36
N ILE A 140 8.12 3.30 0.09
CA ILE A 140 6.70 3.53 -0.14
C ILE A 140 5.89 2.93 1.01
N MET A 141 4.73 3.50 1.34
CA MET A 141 3.80 2.84 2.25
C MET A 141 3.03 1.73 1.54
N VAL A 142 2.52 0.78 2.32
CA VAL A 142 1.81 -0.39 1.77
C VAL A 142 0.45 -0.52 2.44
N ASP A 143 -0.60 -0.56 1.63
CA ASP A 143 -1.95 -0.96 2.01
C ASP A 143 -2.14 -2.45 1.74
N ILE A 144 -2.44 -3.22 2.78
CA ILE A 144 -2.64 -4.66 2.70
C ILE A 144 -4.13 -4.96 2.70
N ASP A 145 -4.71 -5.19 1.51
CA ASP A 145 -6.09 -5.67 1.39
C ASP A 145 -6.13 -7.18 1.66
N ILE A 146 -6.81 -7.55 2.75
CA ILE A 146 -6.86 -8.93 3.25
C ILE A 146 -7.89 -9.73 2.43
N LYS A 147 -7.41 -10.71 1.64
CA LYS A 147 -8.24 -11.61 0.83
C LYS A 147 -8.19 -13.06 1.31
N THR A 148 -7.83 -13.28 2.58
CA THR A 148 -7.67 -14.60 3.19
C THR A 148 -8.12 -14.61 4.64
N SER A 149 -8.56 -15.76 5.15
CA SER A 149 -8.82 -15.95 6.59
C SER A 149 -7.56 -16.33 7.39
N HIS A 150 -6.44 -16.62 6.71
CA HIS A 150 -5.18 -17.04 7.31
C HIS A 150 -4.32 -15.83 7.69
N LEU A 151 -4.70 -15.10 8.74
CA LEU A 151 -4.08 -13.81 9.10
C LEU A 151 -2.68 -13.92 9.69
N LYS A 152 -2.38 -15.03 10.41
CA LYS A 152 -1.10 -15.19 11.09
C LYS A 152 0.11 -15.18 10.12
N PRO A 153 0.13 -15.93 9.00
CA PRO A 153 1.20 -15.85 8.02
C PRO A 153 1.43 -14.43 7.48
N VAL A 154 0.36 -13.66 7.27
CA VAL A 154 0.45 -12.26 6.77
C VAL A 154 1.15 -11.37 7.80
N VAL A 155 0.72 -11.41 9.06
CA VAL A 155 1.35 -10.63 10.15
C VAL A 155 2.79 -11.06 10.38
N ASP A 156 3.08 -12.36 10.34
CA ASP A 156 4.43 -12.89 10.51
C ASP A 156 5.38 -12.43 9.38
N ALA A 157 4.90 -12.33 8.13
CA ALA A 157 5.67 -11.80 7.00
C ALA A 157 6.07 -10.33 7.22
N VAL A 158 5.13 -9.49 7.67
CA VAL A 158 5.39 -8.08 8.02
C VAL A 158 6.45 -7.98 9.12
N LYS A 159 6.38 -8.84 10.14
CA LYS A 159 7.38 -8.88 11.23
C LYS A 159 8.76 -9.31 10.73
N ARG A 160 8.83 -10.37 9.91
CA ARG A 160 10.11 -10.87 9.38
C ARG A 160 10.84 -9.84 8.52
N THR A 161 10.09 -9.09 7.70
CA THR A 161 10.64 -8.03 6.84
C THR A 161 10.93 -6.73 7.59
N LYS A 162 10.44 -6.60 8.84
CA LYS A 162 10.57 -5.39 9.68
C LYS A 162 9.96 -4.16 9.00
N THR A 163 8.76 -4.31 8.45
CA THR A 163 8.04 -3.25 7.72
C THR A 163 6.80 -2.72 8.47
N GLN A 164 6.62 -3.06 9.76
CA GLN A 164 5.45 -2.67 10.56
C GLN A 164 5.16 -1.16 10.54
N GLY A 165 6.22 -0.32 10.48
CA GLY A 165 6.10 1.13 10.48
C GLY A 165 5.61 1.76 9.17
N GLN A 166 5.50 0.97 8.09
CA GLN A 166 5.12 1.45 6.76
C GLN A 166 3.94 0.70 6.13
N VAL A 167 3.36 -0.28 6.84
CA VAL A 167 2.20 -1.04 6.36
C VAL A 167 0.97 -0.74 7.20
N PHE A 168 -0.19 -0.81 6.60
CA PHE A 168 -1.48 -0.81 7.30
C PHE A 168 -2.41 -1.84 6.66
N TYR A 169 -3.32 -2.39 7.49
CA TYR A 169 -4.22 -3.46 7.10
C TYR A 169 -5.60 -2.90 6.80
N PHE A 170 -6.08 -3.17 5.61
CA PHE A 170 -7.44 -2.86 5.18
C PHE A 170 -8.35 -4.07 5.29
N ASP A 171 -9.54 -3.87 5.85
CA ASP A 171 -10.66 -4.80 5.77
C ASP A 171 -11.97 -4.07 6.14
N ASN A 172 -13.10 -4.59 5.66
CA ASN A 172 -14.44 -4.23 6.11
C ASN A 172 -14.91 -5.11 7.28
N ASP A 173 -14.26 -6.24 7.53
CA ASP A 173 -14.46 -7.10 8.70
C ASP A 173 -13.60 -6.61 9.88
N TYR A 174 -14.25 -5.96 10.84
CA TYR A 174 -13.57 -5.45 12.02
C TYR A 174 -13.08 -6.57 12.97
N ASP A 175 -13.62 -7.77 12.88
CA ASP A 175 -13.14 -8.90 13.69
C ASP A 175 -11.85 -9.46 13.10
N ALA A 176 -11.70 -9.47 11.77
CA ALA A 176 -10.41 -9.75 11.12
C ALA A 176 -9.33 -8.74 11.55
N LEU A 177 -9.64 -7.43 11.52
CA LEU A 177 -8.70 -6.39 11.98
C LEU A 177 -8.35 -6.51 13.48
N LYS A 178 -9.33 -6.86 14.35
CA LYS A 178 -9.06 -7.14 15.78
C LYS A 178 -8.14 -8.35 15.94
N LYS A 179 -8.32 -9.38 15.11
CA LYS A 179 -7.44 -10.55 15.09
C LYS A 179 -6.02 -10.18 14.69
N VAL A 180 -5.83 -9.38 13.65
CA VAL A 180 -4.52 -8.83 13.27
C VAL A 180 -3.89 -8.10 14.46
N ARG A 181 -4.65 -7.22 15.14
CA ARG A 181 -4.16 -6.50 16.33
C ARG A 181 -3.74 -7.45 17.46
N SER A 182 -4.46 -8.55 17.66
CA SER A 182 -4.08 -9.55 18.68
C SER A 182 -2.77 -10.29 18.35
N LEU A 183 -2.43 -10.38 17.07
CA LEU A 183 -1.18 -10.97 16.59
C LEU A 183 -0.01 -9.97 16.62
N ASP A 184 -0.31 -8.68 16.42
CA ASP A 184 0.66 -7.59 16.52
C ASP A 184 -0.02 -6.28 16.96
N MET A 185 0.24 -5.87 18.20
CA MET A 185 -0.31 -4.65 18.80
C MET A 185 0.19 -3.36 18.14
N SER A 186 1.30 -3.42 17.39
CA SER A 186 1.87 -2.27 16.67
C SER A 186 1.26 -2.03 15.30
N SER A 187 0.37 -2.93 14.84
CA SER A 187 -0.28 -2.85 13.52
C SER A 187 -1.07 -1.56 13.34
N MET A 188 -0.93 -0.93 12.18
CA MET A 188 -1.79 0.16 11.73
C MET A 188 -2.97 -0.40 10.93
N PHE A 189 -4.10 0.30 10.97
CA PHE A 189 -5.35 -0.17 10.36
C PHE A 189 -5.99 0.91 9.49
N MET A 190 -6.62 0.46 8.42
CA MET A 190 -7.56 1.22 7.60
C MET A 190 -8.92 0.48 7.57
N PRO A 191 -9.75 0.64 8.60
CA PRO A 191 -11.09 0.05 8.58
C PRO A 191 -11.95 0.74 7.55
N ARG A 192 -12.79 -0.03 6.82
CA ARG A 192 -13.80 0.53 5.93
C ARG A 192 -15.05 0.93 6.72
N ALA A 193 -15.57 2.10 6.44
CA ALA A 193 -16.82 2.58 7.00
C ALA A 193 -17.84 2.88 5.90
N TYR A 194 -19.06 2.37 6.06
CA TYR A 194 -20.17 2.58 5.12
C TYR A 194 -21.19 3.63 5.61
N ASN A 195 -20.98 4.20 6.78
CA ASN A 195 -21.81 5.24 7.37
C ASN A 195 -21.15 5.88 8.58
N TYR A 196 -21.74 6.95 9.10
CA TYR A 196 -21.25 7.67 10.27
C TYR A 196 -21.04 6.79 11.49
N ARG A 197 -22.01 5.90 11.79
CA ARG A 197 -21.94 5.00 12.96
C ARG A 197 -20.75 4.03 12.85
N MET A 198 -20.47 3.50 11.68
CA MET A 198 -19.29 2.65 11.46
C MET A 198 -18.00 3.43 11.61
N ALA A 199 -17.92 4.64 11.05
CA ALA A 199 -16.74 5.50 11.21
C ALA A 199 -16.46 5.84 12.67
N ASP A 200 -17.49 6.22 13.45
CA ASP A 200 -17.36 6.46 14.89
C ASP A 200 -16.92 5.22 15.67
N SER A 201 -17.46 4.06 15.33
CA SER A 201 -17.05 2.77 15.91
C SER A 201 -15.60 2.43 15.56
N ALA A 202 -15.19 2.60 14.30
CA ALA A 202 -13.81 2.39 13.87
C ALA A 202 -12.81 3.28 14.62
N MET A 203 -13.18 4.55 14.81
CA MET A 203 -12.38 5.51 15.58
C MET A 203 -12.20 5.09 17.03
N LYS A 204 -13.26 4.59 17.68
CA LYS A 204 -13.23 4.10 19.07
C LYS A 204 -12.43 2.82 19.23
N ILE A 205 -12.56 1.90 18.28
CA ILE A 205 -11.94 0.56 18.34
C ILE A 205 -10.46 0.61 17.97
N PHE A 206 -10.11 1.28 16.85
CA PHE A 206 -8.79 1.18 16.23
C PHE A 206 -7.94 2.44 16.38
N SER A 207 -8.56 3.62 16.64
CA SER A 207 -7.88 4.92 16.57
C SER A 207 -7.03 5.06 15.29
N PRO A 208 -7.59 4.76 14.10
CA PRO A 208 -6.83 4.55 12.90
C PRO A 208 -6.27 5.87 12.37
N LYS A 209 -5.15 5.82 11.65
CA LYS A 209 -4.58 6.98 10.93
C LYS A 209 -5.32 7.28 9.64
N VAL A 210 -6.05 6.32 9.11
CA VAL A 210 -6.82 6.41 7.87
C VAL A 210 -8.10 5.59 7.97
N ILE A 211 -9.19 6.10 7.41
CA ILE A 211 -10.46 5.40 7.23
C ILE A 211 -10.81 5.38 5.74
N HIS A 212 -11.15 4.21 5.22
CA HIS A 212 -11.70 4.06 3.89
C HIS A 212 -13.19 4.35 3.91
N ILE A 213 -13.63 5.23 3.03
CA ILE A 213 -15.05 5.55 2.81
C ILE A 213 -15.43 5.36 1.34
N ASP A 214 -16.72 5.13 1.08
CA ASP A 214 -17.26 5.10 -0.27
C ASP A 214 -17.92 6.43 -0.63
N GLU A 215 -18.01 6.71 -1.92
CA GLU A 215 -18.62 7.94 -2.45
C GLU A 215 -20.09 8.08 -2.04
N SER A 216 -20.83 6.98 -1.91
CA SER A 216 -22.27 6.96 -1.59
C SER A 216 -22.65 7.61 -0.26
N PHE A 217 -21.72 7.73 0.69
CA PHE A 217 -21.91 8.41 1.99
C PHE A 217 -20.80 9.40 2.32
N TYR A 218 -20.06 9.83 1.31
CA TYR A 218 -19.07 10.89 1.41
C TYR A 218 -19.79 12.23 1.57
N ASN A 219 -19.74 12.81 2.78
CA ASN A 219 -20.44 14.03 3.14
C ASN A 219 -19.67 14.83 4.21
N PRO A 220 -20.01 16.14 4.41
CA PRO A 220 -19.28 16.99 5.35
C PRO A 220 -19.30 16.53 6.80
N GLU A 221 -20.39 15.92 7.27
CA GLU A 221 -20.51 15.47 8.66
C GLU A 221 -19.54 14.32 8.94
N LEU A 222 -19.53 13.30 8.06
CA LEU A 222 -18.62 12.17 8.15
C LEU A 222 -17.16 12.61 8.10
N THR A 223 -16.82 13.49 7.17
CA THR A 223 -15.44 13.97 7.02
C THR A 223 -15.00 14.82 8.21
N LYS A 224 -15.90 15.64 8.79
CA LYS A 224 -15.64 16.39 10.02
C LYS A 224 -15.33 15.45 11.19
N LEU A 225 -16.08 14.35 11.35
CA LEU A 225 -15.82 13.34 12.37
C LEU A 225 -14.41 12.76 12.21
N ILE A 226 -14.09 12.26 11.02
CA ILE A 226 -12.83 11.57 10.74
C ILE A 226 -11.64 12.54 10.89
N ARG A 227 -11.69 13.69 10.23
CA ARG A 227 -10.65 14.73 10.27
C ARG A 227 -10.47 15.31 11.67
N GLY A 228 -11.56 15.47 12.42
CA GLY A 228 -11.55 15.96 13.81
C GLY A 228 -10.79 15.03 14.77
N LYS A 229 -10.63 13.77 14.43
CA LYS A 229 -9.84 12.78 15.18
C LYS A 229 -8.40 12.63 14.65
N ASN A 230 -7.95 13.54 13.79
CA ASN A 230 -6.63 13.49 13.14
C ASN A 230 -6.40 12.20 12.32
N SER A 231 -7.46 11.74 11.64
CA SER A 231 -7.42 10.62 10.71
C SER A 231 -7.57 11.10 9.28
N ARG A 232 -6.93 10.42 8.34
CA ARG A 232 -7.06 10.66 6.91
C ARG A 232 -8.31 9.97 6.37
N ILE A 233 -8.78 10.46 5.24
CA ILE A 233 -9.92 9.91 4.51
C ILE A 233 -9.40 9.34 3.21
N TRP A 234 -9.53 8.04 3.05
CA TRP A 234 -9.25 7.32 1.83
C TRP A 234 -10.53 7.21 1.00
N ILE A 235 -10.43 7.58 -0.27
CA ILE A 235 -11.50 7.47 -1.25
C ILE A 235 -10.96 6.82 -2.53
N ASN A 236 -11.79 5.99 -3.17
CA ASN A 236 -11.45 5.35 -4.42
C ASN A 236 -11.87 6.21 -5.61
N ALA A 237 -10.96 6.36 -6.58
CA ALA A 237 -11.27 6.87 -7.91
C ALA A 237 -11.74 5.76 -8.86
N LEU A 238 -11.68 4.51 -8.43
CA LEU A 238 -12.02 3.33 -9.24
C LEU A 238 -13.44 3.44 -9.80
N GLY A 239 -13.58 3.25 -11.12
CA GLY A 239 -14.84 3.42 -11.84
C GLY A 239 -14.95 4.80 -12.50
N GLU A 240 -16.06 5.54 -12.26
CA GLU A 240 -16.36 6.78 -12.99
C GLU A 240 -15.28 7.87 -12.87
N PRO A 241 -14.67 8.17 -11.71
CA PRO A 241 -13.59 9.14 -11.65
C PRO A 241 -12.36 8.75 -12.47
N ASP A 242 -11.92 7.48 -12.44
CA ASP A 242 -10.80 7.00 -13.28
C ASP A 242 -11.17 7.04 -14.78
N ASP A 243 -12.42 6.79 -15.13
CA ASP A 243 -12.90 6.95 -16.52
C ASP A 243 -12.84 8.41 -16.98
N LEU A 244 -13.17 9.37 -16.12
CA LEU A 244 -13.00 10.80 -16.39
C LEU A 244 -11.51 11.15 -16.58
N ILE A 245 -10.63 10.60 -15.74
CA ILE A 245 -9.19 10.81 -15.86
C ILE A 245 -8.67 10.28 -17.20
N ARG A 246 -9.10 9.08 -17.61
CA ARG A 246 -8.72 8.49 -18.92
C ARG A 246 -9.18 9.34 -20.10
N LYS A 247 -10.34 9.99 -19.98
CA LYS A 247 -10.91 10.90 -21.00
C LYS A 247 -10.29 12.30 -21.00
N GLY A 248 -9.34 12.60 -20.10
CA GLY A 248 -8.71 13.92 -19.97
C GLY A 248 -9.48 14.93 -19.10
N GLU A 249 -10.58 14.50 -18.45
CA GLU A 249 -11.40 15.33 -17.55
C GLU A 249 -10.93 15.26 -16.10
N ILE A 250 -9.60 15.15 -15.86
CA ILE A 250 -9.00 14.94 -14.54
C ILE A 250 -9.39 16.02 -13.52
N GLY A 251 -9.54 17.27 -13.96
CA GLY A 251 -9.96 18.35 -13.06
C GLY A 251 -11.34 18.13 -12.46
N LYS A 252 -12.28 17.54 -13.23
CA LYS A 252 -13.62 17.18 -12.76
C LYS A 252 -13.56 16.01 -11.78
N ALA A 253 -12.81 14.95 -12.11
CA ALA A 253 -12.63 13.79 -11.25
C ALA A 253 -12.04 14.18 -9.88
N ILE A 254 -10.95 14.94 -9.87
CA ILE A 254 -10.30 15.37 -8.63
C ILE A 254 -11.18 16.30 -7.81
N ALA A 255 -11.93 17.22 -8.45
CA ALA A 255 -12.88 18.08 -7.75
C ALA A 255 -13.99 17.27 -7.04
N GLN A 256 -14.50 16.20 -7.69
CA GLN A 256 -15.46 15.28 -7.10
C GLN A 256 -14.87 14.53 -5.89
N LEU A 257 -13.70 13.94 -6.05
CA LEU A 257 -13.02 13.16 -5.00
C LEU A 257 -12.63 14.03 -3.80
N LEU A 258 -12.22 15.26 -3.99
CA LEU A 258 -11.80 16.16 -2.91
C LEU A 258 -12.93 17.04 -2.35
N LYS A 259 -14.16 16.90 -2.84
CA LYS A 259 -15.31 17.77 -2.52
C LYS A 259 -15.53 17.97 -1.01
N TYR A 260 -15.34 16.94 -0.20
CA TYR A 260 -15.50 16.98 1.23
C TYR A 260 -14.21 16.59 1.99
N GLN A 261 -13.04 17.00 1.43
CA GLN A 261 -11.73 16.92 2.09
C GLN A 261 -11.17 15.50 2.29
N ALA A 262 -11.51 14.53 1.44
CA ALA A 262 -10.70 13.32 1.33
C ALA A 262 -9.26 13.71 0.99
N ASN A 263 -8.28 12.94 1.46
CA ASN A 263 -6.88 13.30 1.31
C ASN A 263 -5.94 12.12 1.11
N ILE A 264 -6.52 10.96 0.74
CA ILE A 264 -5.84 9.86 0.07
C ILE A 264 -6.75 9.42 -1.08
N ILE A 265 -6.21 9.34 -2.30
CA ILE A 265 -6.91 8.90 -3.50
C ILE A 265 -6.29 7.59 -3.96
N GLN A 266 -7.09 6.51 -4.00
CA GLN A 266 -6.70 5.27 -4.67
C GLN A 266 -7.19 5.29 -6.11
N THR A 267 -6.32 4.94 -7.06
CA THR A 267 -6.60 5.07 -8.51
C THR A 267 -5.87 4.01 -9.33
N ASP A 268 -6.44 3.68 -10.49
CA ASP A 268 -5.76 2.93 -11.55
C ASP A 268 -4.86 3.82 -12.42
N GLU A 269 -4.96 5.16 -12.27
CA GLU A 269 -4.25 6.17 -13.07
C GLU A 269 -3.28 7.02 -12.21
N PRO A 270 -2.39 6.40 -11.41
CA PRO A 270 -1.61 7.13 -10.40
C PRO A 270 -0.69 8.18 -11.00
N GLU A 271 -0.10 7.93 -12.18
CA GLU A 271 0.80 8.87 -12.85
C GLU A 271 0.09 10.18 -13.21
N LYS A 272 -1.09 10.10 -13.84
CA LYS A 272 -1.89 11.27 -14.20
C LYS A 272 -2.36 12.04 -12.98
N VAL A 273 -2.78 11.32 -11.92
CA VAL A 273 -3.22 11.93 -10.66
C VAL A 273 -2.07 12.67 -10.00
N LEU A 274 -0.87 12.07 -9.91
CA LEU A 274 0.33 12.71 -9.38
C LEU A 274 0.70 13.97 -10.16
N GLU A 275 0.74 13.90 -11.49
CA GLU A 275 1.04 15.04 -12.36
C GLU A 275 0.07 16.21 -12.09
N TYR A 276 -1.23 15.90 -12.06
CA TYR A 276 -2.26 16.92 -11.79
C TYR A 276 -2.10 17.53 -10.39
N LEU A 277 -1.96 16.71 -9.35
CA LEU A 277 -1.82 17.21 -7.98
C LEU A 277 -0.55 18.05 -7.79
N ARG A 278 0.57 17.66 -8.42
CA ARG A 278 1.82 18.44 -8.46
C ARG A 278 1.62 19.80 -9.12
N SER A 279 0.89 19.84 -10.25
CA SER A 279 0.57 21.10 -10.93
C SER A 279 -0.28 22.06 -10.09
N LYS A 280 -1.00 21.53 -9.09
CA LYS A 280 -1.84 22.31 -8.15
C LYS A 280 -1.16 22.59 -6.80
N GLY A 281 0.08 22.14 -6.59
CA GLY A 281 0.78 22.27 -5.31
C GLY A 281 0.18 21.43 -4.18
N LEU A 282 -0.60 20.39 -4.50
CA LEU A 282 -1.24 19.47 -3.56
C LEU A 282 -0.42 18.20 -3.32
N HIS A 283 0.65 18.00 -4.11
CA HIS A 283 1.64 16.92 -4.00
C HIS A 283 3.03 17.47 -4.37
N LYS A 284 4.11 16.70 -4.03
CA LYS A 284 5.51 17.05 -4.36
C LYS A 284 6.11 16.10 -5.39
#